data_a50553985180bb0fc082caac9de1f4e9
#
_entry.id   a50553985180bb0fc082caac9de1f4e9
#
_cell.length_a   1.000
_cell.length_b   1.000
_cell.length_c   1.000
_cell.angle_alpha   90.00
_cell.angle_beta   90.00
_cell.angle_gamma   90.00
#
_symmetry.space_group_name_H-M   'P 1'
#
loop_
_entity.id
_entity.type
_entity.pdbx_description
1 polymer ?
#
loop_
_entity_poly.entity_id
_entity_poly.type
_entity_poly.pdbx_seq_one_letter_code
_entity_poly.pdbx_strand_id
1 'polypeptide(L)'
;MSGVGKGVAAASIGKILQSRGFEITAIKIDPYVNVDAGTMNPTEHGEIFVLDDGMECDQDMGNYERFLDCDLTRVNYMTTGSIYQTVINRERNLGYDGRCVEVVPHIPLEVLSMIEKAAEKNKADITIIEIGGTVGEYQNILFLEAIRILKIKKPDDVLLVLVSYLPQQTEVNESRKFNKVELRGELKTKPTQYAVRTLNSAGLQPNVILARAAVFLDKKRKEKIAFNCNLSEEEVISAPDVESIYEIPVNFEKDNLGDLILSKLKIRPRKQDLRSWQSLIKSIKKNKKPIKIGIVGKYFGAGEFILSDSYISVIEAVKHAAYYFNRKPIIEWLNAEVYEIKSHKRKLQELRGFDGIIVPGGFGGRGTEGKIVVINYCRRHKIPFLGLCYGMQLAVIEFARNVAGLKKADTTEVNSGTPYPVIDILAEQKQKLAKKDYGGSMRLGVYPASLKKGTIAQAAYKEYLISERHRHRYEVNPKYIEILEKKGMVFSGFSPDRRLMEILELPPEKHPFFLATQFHPEFKSRPLKPHPLFREFIRSAKNKHL
;
A
#
# COMPACT_ATOMS: atom_id res chain seq x y z
N MET A 1 -2.03 -19.95 4.01
CA MET A 1 -2.75 -19.56 2.78
C MET A 1 -2.40 -18.10 2.48
N SER A 2 -2.00 -17.81 1.25
CA SER A 2 -1.81 -16.42 0.81
C SER A 2 -3.16 -15.70 0.74
N GLY A 3 -3.19 -14.37 0.88
CA GLY A 3 -4.43 -13.59 0.78
C GLY A 3 -5.42 -13.71 1.94
N VAL A 4 -5.06 -14.37 3.05
CA VAL A 4 -5.97 -14.47 4.22
C VAL A 4 -5.99 -13.22 5.09
N GLY A 5 -5.28 -12.16 4.71
CA GLY A 5 -5.25 -10.88 5.43
C GLY A 5 -4.29 -10.85 6.62
N LYS A 6 -3.15 -11.54 6.54
CA LYS A 6 -2.09 -11.49 7.58
C LYS A 6 -1.61 -10.07 7.85
N GLY A 7 -1.30 -9.29 6.80
CA GLY A 7 -0.81 -7.92 6.92
C GLY A 7 -1.78 -7.01 7.68
N VAL A 8 -3.06 -7.08 7.32
CA VAL A 8 -4.10 -6.30 8.01
C VAL A 8 -4.32 -6.78 9.44
N ALA A 9 -4.23 -8.10 9.69
CA ALA A 9 -4.31 -8.66 11.05
C ALA A 9 -3.13 -8.18 11.91
N ALA A 10 -1.90 -8.24 11.39
CA ALA A 10 -0.70 -7.74 12.05
C ALA A 10 -0.81 -6.24 12.38
N ALA A 11 -1.21 -5.42 11.39
CA ALA A 11 -1.45 -4.00 11.57
C ALA A 11 -2.53 -3.72 12.64
N SER A 12 -3.60 -4.55 12.66
CA SER A 12 -4.70 -4.41 13.62
C SER A 12 -4.27 -4.76 15.05
N ILE A 13 -3.49 -5.83 15.23
CA ILE A 13 -2.89 -6.17 16.52
C ILE A 13 -1.98 -5.04 17.01
N GLY A 14 -1.11 -4.54 16.12
CA GLY A 14 -0.25 -3.41 16.42
C GLY A 14 -1.05 -2.19 16.87
N LYS A 15 -2.15 -1.86 16.19
CA LYS A 15 -3.03 -0.74 16.56
C LYS A 15 -3.70 -0.93 17.93
N ILE A 16 -4.14 -2.14 18.22
CA ILE A 16 -4.73 -2.48 19.53
C ILE A 16 -3.68 -2.26 20.64
N LEU A 17 -2.48 -2.81 20.47
CA LEU A 17 -1.41 -2.69 21.46
C LEU A 17 -0.90 -1.25 21.60
N GLN A 18 -0.84 -0.48 20.51
CA GLN A 18 -0.57 0.95 20.56
C GLN A 18 -1.65 1.70 21.38
N SER A 19 -2.92 1.30 21.27
CA SER A 19 -4.00 1.86 22.08
C SER A 19 -3.88 1.53 23.57
N ARG A 20 -3.13 0.48 23.92
CA ARG A 20 -2.76 0.11 25.30
C ARG A 20 -1.54 0.85 25.83
N GLY A 21 -0.92 1.73 25.03
CA GLY A 21 0.15 2.63 25.44
C GLY A 21 1.56 2.10 25.18
N PHE A 22 1.71 1.13 24.30
CA PHE A 22 3.01 0.59 23.90
C PHE A 22 3.52 1.23 22.62
N GLU A 23 4.83 1.42 22.53
CA GLU A 23 5.51 1.75 21.29
C GLU A 23 5.61 0.49 20.43
N ILE A 24 5.06 0.55 19.21
CA ILE A 24 4.93 -0.61 18.34
C ILE A 24 5.74 -0.40 17.06
N THR A 25 6.49 -1.43 16.66
CA THR A 25 6.99 -1.53 15.30
C THR A 25 6.50 -2.81 14.63
N ALA A 26 6.53 -2.85 13.31
CA ALA A 26 6.15 -4.03 12.54
C ALA A 26 7.28 -4.43 11.58
N ILE A 27 7.42 -5.73 11.36
CA ILE A 27 8.39 -6.33 10.43
C ILE A 27 7.63 -7.24 9.47
N LYS A 28 7.90 -7.07 8.19
CA LYS A 28 7.44 -7.99 7.14
C LYS A 28 8.58 -8.90 6.72
N ILE A 29 8.31 -10.19 6.66
CA ILE A 29 9.20 -11.22 6.14
C ILE A 29 8.55 -11.85 4.92
N ASP A 30 9.12 -11.67 3.74
CA ASP A 30 8.63 -12.26 2.51
C ASP A 30 9.53 -13.41 2.03
N PRO A 31 8.98 -14.63 1.90
CA PRO A 31 9.77 -15.82 1.63
C PRO A 31 10.09 -16.02 0.14
N TYR A 32 10.46 -14.96 -0.59
CA TYR A 32 10.91 -15.06 -1.98
C TYR A 32 12.38 -14.66 -2.15
N VAL A 33 12.99 -15.09 -3.26
CA VAL A 33 14.42 -14.94 -3.53
C VAL A 33 14.78 -13.55 -4.05
N ASN A 34 13.81 -12.73 -4.45
CA ASN A 34 14.06 -11.33 -4.81
C ASN A 34 14.68 -10.60 -3.60
N VAL A 35 15.68 -9.76 -3.85
CA VAL A 35 16.35 -8.99 -2.77
C VAL A 35 15.41 -7.94 -2.18
N ASP A 36 14.57 -7.35 -3.03
CA ASP A 36 13.49 -6.41 -2.69
C ASP A 36 12.34 -6.56 -3.70
N ALA A 37 11.31 -5.70 -3.58
CA ALA A 37 10.16 -5.73 -4.47
C ALA A 37 10.37 -4.94 -5.79
N GLY A 38 11.50 -4.23 -5.97
CA GLY A 38 11.70 -3.25 -7.05
C GLY A 38 11.61 -3.82 -8.47
N THR A 39 11.91 -5.10 -8.64
CA THR A 39 11.85 -5.79 -9.95
C THR A 39 10.55 -6.57 -10.16
N MET A 40 9.62 -6.56 -9.19
CA MET A 40 8.38 -7.31 -9.28
C MET A 40 7.35 -6.64 -10.18
N ASN A 41 6.53 -7.46 -10.84
CA ASN A 41 5.43 -6.98 -11.64
C ASN A 41 4.20 -6.70 -10.75
N PRO A 42 3.67 -5.46 -10.72
CA PRO A 42 2.49 -5.14 -9.91
C PRO A 42 1.23 -5.96 -10.27
N THR A 43 1.17 -6.55 -11.47
CA THR A 43 0.05 -7.42 -11.85
C THR A 43 0.14 -8.84 -11.27
N GLU A 44 1.27 -9.21 -10.66
CA GLU A 44 1.48 -10.51 -10.02
C GLU A 44 1.50 -10.42 -8.50
N HIS A 45 2.07 -9.34 -7.95
CA HIS A 45 2.30 -9.18 -6.52
C HIS A 45 1.53 -8.01 -5.86
N GLY A 46 0.83 -7.20 -6.64
CA GLY A 46 0.20 -5.98 -6.15
C GLY A 46 1.14 -4.76 -6.19
N GLU A 47 0.78 -3.72 -5.45
CA GLU A 47 1.53 -2.46 -5.41
C GLU A 47 2.91 -2.64 -4.80
N ILE A 48 3.92 -2.01 -5.42
CA ILE A 48 5.24 -1.85 -4.81
C ILE A 48 5.18 -0.59 -3.95
N PHE A 49 5.27 -0.77 -2.64
CA PHE A 49 5.30 0.32 -1.67
C PHE A 49 6.74 0.80 -1.46
N VAL A 50 6.93 2.11 -1.27
CA VAL A 50 8.27 2.68 -1.06
C VAL A 50 8.34 3.34 0.29
N LEU A 51 9.37 2.97 1.08
CA LEU A 51 9.64 3.55 2.39
C LEU A 51 10.43 4.87 2.28
N ASP A 52 10.54 5.60 3.38
CA ASP A 52 11.24 6.90 3.40
C ASP A 52 12.72 6.79 2.98
N ASP A 53 13.37 5.68 3.33
CA ASP A 53 14.79 5.42 2.96
C ASP A 53 14.96 4.79 1.56
N GLY A 54 13.91 4.75 0.76
CA GLY A 54 13.94 4.27 -0.62
C GLY A 54 13.81 2.74 -0.77
N MET A 55 13.55 2.01 0.30
CA MET A 55 13.31 0.56 0.21
C MET A 55 12.01 0.29 -0.53
N GLU A 56 12.09 -0.49 -1.61
CA GLU A 56 10.93 -1.01 -2.34
C GLU A 56 10.47 -2.32 -1.69
N CYS A 57 9.22 -2.37 -1.25
CA CYS A 57 8.70 -3.45 -0.43
C CYS A 57 7.26 -3.83 -0.79
N ASP A 58 6.76 -4.90 -0.16
CA ASP A 58 5.39 -5.35 -0.30
C ASP A 58 4.38 -4.31 0.23
N GLN A 59 3.18 -4.31 -0.34
CA GLN A 59 2.06 -3.42 0.03
C GLN A 59 1.64 -3.51 1.50
N ASP A 60 1.93 -4.62 2.21
CA ASP A 60 1.62 -4.79 3.62
C ASP A 60 2.34 -3.78 4.51
N MET A 61 3.55 -3.32 4.10
CA MET A 61 4.25 -2.23 4.79
C MET A 61 3.40 -0.96 4.84
N GLY A 62 2.67 -0.67 3.76
CA GLY A 62 1.69 0.42 3.75
C GLY A 62 0.54 0.21 4.73
N ASN A 63 0.08 -1.04 4.96
CA ASN A 63 -0.93 -1.33 5.98
C ASN A 63 -0.40 -1.03 7.38
N TYR A 64 0.85 -1.43 7.69
CA TYR A 64 1.44 -1.12 9.00
C TYR A 64 1.53 0.39 9.23
N GLU A 65 2.07 1.14 8.27
CA GLU A 65 2.17 2.59 8.39
C GLU A 65 0.81 3.27 8.54
N ARG A 66 -0.21 2.82 7.79
CA ARG A 66 -1.58 3.38 7.87
C ARG A 66 -2.23 3.14 9.23
N PHE A 67 -2.05 1.95 9.82
CA PHE A 67 -2.66 1.61 11.10
C PHE A 67 -1.90 2.20 12.29
N LEU A 68 -0.57 2.16 12.24
CA LEU A 68 0.29 2.60 13.34
C LEU A 68 0.56 4.12 13.32
N ASP A 69 0.25 4.81 12.21
CA ASP A 69 0.57 6.23 11.99
C ASP A 69 2.06 6.52 12.21
N CYS A 70 2.92 5.71 11.61
CA CYS A 70 4.37 5.84 11.66
C CYS A 70 4.96 5.68 10.26
N ASP A 71 6.21 6.08 10.09
CA ASP A 71 7.00 5.81 8.89
C ASP A 71 8.03 4.72 9.22
N LEU A 72 8.03 3.64 8.42
CA LEU A 72 8.93 2.51 8.57
C LEU A 72 10.17 2.66 7.66
N THR A 73 11.16 1.84 7.90
CA THR A 73 12.43 1.87 7.16
C THR A 73 12.86 0.45 6.76
N ARG A 74 13.92 0.32 5.95
CA ARG A 74 14.43 -0.96 5.45
C ARG A 74 14.69 -2.03 6.52
N VAL A 75 14.95 -1.64 7.76
CA VAL A 75 15.14 -2.61 8.86
C VAL A 75 13.85 -3.35 9.20
N ASN A 76 12.71 -2.84 8.76
CA ASN A 76 11.38 -3.40 8.99
C ASN A 76 10.93 -4.37 7.87
N TYR A 77 11.78 -4.58 6.84
CA TYR A 77 11.45 -5.44 5.70
C TYR A 77 12.61 -6.37 5.37
N MET A 78 12.33 -7.64 5.20
CA MET A 78 13.31 -8.62 4.77
C MET A 78 12.72 -9.67 3.84
N THR A 79 13.54 -10.17 2.93
CA THR A 79 13.21 -11.27 2.03
C THR A 79 14.20 -12.42 2.21
N THR A 80 13.88 -13.60 1.71
CA THR A 80 14.86 -14.70 1.66
C THR A 80 16.13 -14.24 0.93
N GLY A 81 15.96 -13.56 -0.24
CA GLY A 81 17.09 -13.07 -1.03
C GLY A 81 17.98 -12.10 -0.26
N SER A 82 17.42 -11.12 0.43
CA SER A 82 18.19 -10.13 1.19
C SER A 82 18.97 -10.75 2.35
N ILE A 83 18.37 -11.74 3.05
CA ILE A 83 19.03 -12.46 4.15
C ILE A 83 20.18 -13.30 3.62
N TYR A 84 19.95 -14.11 2.57
CA TYR A 84 21.02 -14.90 1.95
C TYR A 84 22.14 -14.03 1.42
N GLN A 85 21.83 -12.94 0.74
CA GLN A 85 22.84 -12.00 0.25
C GLN A 85 23.69 -11.42 1.39
N THR A 86 23.07 -11.10 2.52
CA THR A 86 23.77 -10.57 3.71
C THR A 86 24.72 -11.61 4.28
N VAL A 87 24.28 -12.86 4.44
CA VAL A 87 25.11 -13.96 4.99
C VAL A 87 26.25 -14.30 4.03
N ILE A 88 25.97 -14.39 2.71
CA ILE A 88 26.99 -14.65 1.69
C ILE A 88 28.03 -13.52 1.65
N ASN A 89 27.59 -12.26 1.64
CA ASN A 89 28.52 -11.14 1.66
C ASN A 89 29.41 -11.12 2.91
N ARG A 90 28.85 -11.46 4.08
CA ARG A 90 29.62 -11.58 5.33
C ARG A 90 30.64 -12.71 5.25
N GLU A 91 30.25 -13.86 4.68
CA GLU A 91 31.17 -14.99 4.46
C GLU A 91 32.33 -14.56 3.54
N ARG A 92 32.02 -13.96 2.37
CA ARG A 92 33.02 -13.50 1.41
C ARG A 92 34.00 -12.46 1.96
N ASN A 93 33.59 -11.72 2.98
CA ASN A 93 34.43 -10.75 3.70
C ASN A 93 35.06 -11.33 4.98
N LEU A 94 35.15 -12.65 5.13
CA LEU A 94 35.70 -13.35 6.28
C LEU A 94 35.04 -13.03 7.63
N GLY A 95 33.78 -12.57 7.61
CA GLY A 95 33.03 -12.20 8.82
C GLY A 95 32.63 -13.38 9.71
N TYR A 96 33.00 -14.61 9.31
CA TYR A 96 32.83 -15.84 10.10
C TYR A 96 34.18 -16.52 10.42
N ASP A 97 35.29 -15.80 10.31
CA ASP A 97 36.67 -16.27 10.67
C ASP A 97 37.05 -17.60 9.99
N GLY A 98 36.63 -17.82 8.73
CA GLY A 98 36.89 -19.03 7.96
C GLY A 98 36.09 -20.26 8.38
N ARG A 99 35.10 -20.12 9.24
CA ARG A 99 34.22 -21.24 9.64
C ARG A 99 33.30 -21.65 8.48
N CYS A 100 32.87 -22.91 8.49
CA CYS A 100 31.82 -23.39 7.60
C CYS A 100 30.50 -22.66 7.91
N VAL A 101 29.89 -22.04 6.91
CA VAL A 101 28.61 -21.34 7.03
C VAL A 101 27.49 -22.20 6.46
N GLU A 102 26.60 -22.65 7.33
CA GLU A 102 25.49 -23.55 7.01
C GLU A 102 24.17 -22.77 6.95
N VAL A 103 23.19 -23.32 6.23
CA VAL A 103 21.85 -22.72 6.16
C VAL A 103 21.24 -22.58 7.56
N VAL A 104 21.35 -23.64 8.38
CA VAL A 104 21.03 -23.62 9.80
C VAL A 104 22.32 -23.87 10.56
N PRO A 105 22.73 -22.98 11.50
CA PRO A 105 21.92 -21.92 12.12
C PRO A 105 22.08 -20.52 11.50
N HIS A 106 22.99 -20.29 10.53
CA HIS A 106 23.42 -18.93 10.18
C HIS A 106 22.30 -18.07 9.57
N ILE A 107 21.43 -18.63 8.71
CA ILE A 107 20.28 -17.88 8.14
C ILE A 107 19.26 -17.53 9.23
N PRO A 108 18.75 -18.46 10.07
CA PRO A 108 17.89 -18.12 11.19
C PRO A 108 18.48 -17.08 12.15
N LEU A 109 19.78 -17.16 12.46
CA LEU A 109 20.44 -16.20 13.34
C LEU A 109 20.51 -14.79 12.72
N GLU A 110 20.71 -14.68 11.39
CA GLU A 110 20.66 -13.39 10.72
C GLU A 110 19.24 -12.79 10.75
N VAL A 111 18.20 -13.61 10.56
CA VAL A 111 16.80 -13.18 10.72
C VAL A 111 16.57 -12.61 12.12
N LEU A 112 17.03 -13.30 13.17
CA LEU A 112 16.91 -12.81 14.55
C LEU A 112 17.66 -11.50 14.77
N SER A 113 18.88 -11.38 14.23
CA SER A 113 19.65 -10.14 14.30
C SER A 113 18.92 -8.96 13.66
N MET A 114 18.26 -9.18 12.53
CA MET A 114 17.47 -8.13 11.89
C MET A 114 16.22 -7.75 12.69
N ILE A 115 15.55 -8.72 13.32
CA ILE A 115 14.42 -8.46 14.21
C ILE A 115 14.84 -7.58 15.39
N GLU A 116 15.97 -7.91 16.02
CA GLU A 116 16.52 -7.13 17.15
C GLU A 116 16.89 -5.71 16.71
N LYS A 117 17.58 -5.55 15.58
CA LYS A 117 17.91 -4.23 15.01
C LYS A 117 16.68 -3.36 14.73
N ALA A 118 15.60 -3.96 14.23
CA ALA A 118 14.37 -3.22 13.98
C ALA A 118 13.71 -2.77 15.29
N ALA A 119 13.68 -3.63 16.30
CA ALA A 119 13.15 -3.30 17.63
C ALA A 119 13.93 -2.15 18.28
N GLU A 120 15.26 -2.24 18.27
CA GLU A 120 16.17 -1.25 18.86
C GLU A 120 16.05 0.11 18.14
N LYS A 121 16.14 0.10 16.79
CA LYS A 121 16.07 1.34 15.99
C LYS A 121 14.76 2.10 16.21
N ASN A 122 13.65 1.38 16.35
CA ASN A 122 12.34 1.98 16.56
C ASN A 122 12.01 2.16 18.06
N LYS A 123 12.89 1.78 18.98
CA LYS A 123 12.67 1.80 20.44
C LYS A 123 11.33 1.17 20.82
N ALA A 124 10.99 0.07 20.16
CA ALA A 124 9.71 -0.57 20.29
C ALA A 124 9.62 -1.40 21.59
N ASP A 125 8.51 -1.24 22.32
CA ASP A 125 8.15 -2.11 23.44
C ASP A 125 7.74 -3.50 22.92
N ILE A 126 7.00 -3.52 21.79
CA ILE A 126 6.49 -4.74 21.15
C ILE A 126 6.73 -4.67 19.64
N THR A 127 7.29 -5.74 19.09
CA THR A 127 7.54 -5.90 17.66
C THR A 127 6.56 -6.91 17.06
N ILE A 128 5.77 -6.47 16.09
CA ILE A 128 4.88 -7.34 15.32
C ILE A 128 5.66 -7.92 14.15
N ILE A 129 5.75 -9.24 14.06
CA ILE A 129 6.49 -9.92 13.00
C ILE A 129 5.50 -10.70 12.14
N GLU A 130 5.36 -10.32 10.88
CA GLU A 130 4.57 -11.07 9.93
C GLU A 130 5.45 -11.94 9.04
N ILE A 131 5.20 -13.26 9.07
CA ILE A 131 5.86 -14.21 8.17
C ILE A 131 4.94 -14.49 6.99
N GLY A 132 5.42 -14.17 5.78
CA GLY A 132 4.75 -14.46 4.52
C GLY A 132 4.65 -15.95 4.21
N GLY A 133 3.87 -16.27 3.18
CA GLY A 133 3.64 -17.66 2.76
C GLY A 133 2.62 -18.41 3.63
N THR A 134 2.55 -19.72 3.43
CA THR A 134 1.63 -20.64 4.12
C THR A 134 2.44 -21.60 4.99
N VAL A 135 1.93 -21.93 6.16
CA VAL A 135 2.54 -22.96 7.02
C VAL A 135 2.66 -24.28 6.25
N GLY A 136 3.88 -24.84 6.22
CA GLY A 136 4.18 -26.08 5.47
C GLY A 136 4.80 -25.86 4.08
N GLU A 137 4.94 -24.62 3.62
CA GLU A 137 5.72 -24.31 2.41
C GLU A 137 7.23 -24.35 2.70
N TYR A 138 8.00 -24.82 1.73
CA TYR A 138 9.48 -24.83 1.82
C TYR A 138 10.08 -23.42 1.99
N GLN A 139 9.42 -22.43 1.41
CA GLN A 139 9.92 -21.06 1.31
C GLN A 139 10.06 -20.37 2.66
N ASN A 140 9.21 -20.69 3.65
CA ASN A 140 9.19 -20.01 4.95
C ASN A 140 9.76 -20.84 6.11
N ILE A 141 10.26 -22.04 5.84
CA ILE A 141 10.71 -22.97 6.90
C ILE A 141 11.86 -22.37 7.75
N LEU A 142 12.77 -21.62 7.13
CA LEU A 142 13.92 -21.01 7.85
C LEU A 142 13.47 -19.85 8.75
N PHE A 143 12.41 -19.16 8.37
CA PHE A 143 11.82 -18.11 9.21
C PHE A 143 11.07 -18.72 10.39
N LEU A 144 10.35 -19.82 10.18
CA LEU A 144 9.73 -20.57 11.28
C LEU A 144 10.80 -21.13 12.23
N GLU A 145 11.93 -21.61 11.70
CA GLU A 145 13.07 -22.07 12.50
C GLU A 145 13.68 -20.91 13.33
N ALA A 146 13.80 -19.71 12.76
CA ALA A 146 14.24 -18.54 13.51
C ALA A 146 13.30 -18.24 14.70
N ILE A 147 11.98 -18.27 14.48
CA ILE A 147 11.01 -18.04 15.56
C ILE A 147 11.02 -19.18 16.59
N ARG A 148 11.24 -20.43 16.16
CA ARG A 148 11.41 -21.57 17.07
C ARG A 148 12.62 -21.35 18.00
N ILE A 149 13.75 -20.95 17.45
CA ILE A 149 14.96 -20.63 18.22
C ILE A 149 14.69 -19.47 19.19
N LEU A 150 14.01 -18.40 18.71
CA LEU A 150 13.67 -17.26 19.55
C LEU A 150 12.76 -17.66 20.72
N LYS A 151 11.73 -18.47 20.44
CA LYS A 151 10.77 -18.93 21.45
C LYS A 151 11.42 -19.84 22.51
N ILE A 152 12.43 -20.63 22.14
CA ILE A 152 13.21 -21.43 23.09
C ILE A 152 14.07 -20.52 23.99
N LYS A 153 14.71 -19.49 23.39
CA LYS A 153 15.58 -18.57 24.13
C LYS A 153 14.80 -17.60 25.03
N LYS A 154 13.61 -17.16 24.59
CA LYS A 154 12.79 -16.16 25.25
C LYS A 154 11.30 -16.61 25.27
N PRO A 155 10.95 -17.67 26.01
CA PRO A 155 9.62 -18.31 25.92
C PRO A 155 8.47 -17.39 26.34
N ASP A 156 8.70 -16.48 27.28
CA ASP A 156 7.70 -15.54 27.79
C ASP A 156 7.55 -14.27 26.92
N ASP A 157 8.56 -13.97 26.08
CA ASP A 157 8.59 -12.76 25.25
C ASP A 157 8.00 -12.98 23.84
N VAL A 158 7.71 -14.23 23.45
CA VAL A 158 7.27 -14.58 22.10
C VAL A 158 5.87 -15.17 22.12
N LEU A 159 4.93 -14.50 21.45
CA LEU A 159 3.56 -14.95 21.26
C LEU A 159 3.32 -15.25 19.79
N LEU A 160 2.86 -16.44 19.47
CA LEU A 160 2.59 -16.88 18.11
C LEU A 160 1.09 -16.81 17.80
N VAL A 161 0.74 -16.02 16.76
CA VAL A 161 -0.63 -15.88 16.26
C VAL A 161 -0.75 -16.56 14.90
N LEU A 162 -1.66 -17.50 14.77
CA LEU A 162 -1.97 -18.17 13.50
C LEU A 162 -3.21 -17.54 12.86
N VAL A 163 -3.06 -16.98 11.66
CA VAL A 163 -4.21 -16.55 10.85
C VAL A 163 -4.65 -17.71 9.94
N SER A 164 -5.85 -18.20 10.11
CA SER A 164 -6.37 -19.33 9.36
C SER A 164 -7.75 -19.06 8.78
N TYR A 165 -8.02 -19.60 7.57
CA TYR A 165 -9.31 -19.45 6.89
C TYR A 165 -10.21 -20.66 7.12
N LEU A 166 -11.47 -20.39 7.43
CA LEU A 166 -12.52 -21.38 7.59
C LEU A 166 -13.46 -21.30 6.36
N PRO A 167 -13.31 -22.19 5.38
CA PRO A 167 -14.21 -22.20 4.23
C PRO A 167 -15.63 -22.58 4.63
N GLN A 168 -16.59 -21.95 3.98
CA GLN A 168 -18.01 -22.25 4.09
C GLN A 168 -18.50 -22.89 2.80
N GLN A 169 -19.22 -23.99 2.90
CA GLN A 169 -19.94 -24.55 1.74
C GLN A 169 -21.15 -23.66 1.46
N THR A 170 -21.19 -23.04 0.31
CA THR A 170 -22.40 -22.34 -0.17
C THR A 170 -23.24 -23.32 -0.95
N GLU A 171 -24.43 -23.68 -0.44
CA GLU A 171 -25.46 -24.24 -1.28
C GLU A 171 -26.09 -23.10 -2.08
N VAL A 172 -25.85 -23.09 -3.39
CA VAL A 172 -26.50 -22.16 -4.32
C VAL A 172 -27.95 -22.63 -4.48
N ASN A 173 -28.85 -22.21 -3.60
CA ASN A 173 -30.27 -22.31 -3.85
C ASN A 173 -30.70 -21.11 -4.71
N GLU A 174 -31.00 -21.37 -5.97
CA GLU A 174 -31.64 -20.41 -6.91
C GLU A 174 -33.07 -20.10 -6.46
N SER A 175 -33.28 -19.51 -5.33
CA SER A 175 -34.55 -18.87 -5.00
C SER A 175 -34.57 -17.43 -5.52
N ARG A 176 -35.11 -17.26 -6.72
CA ARG A 176 -35.27 -16.01 -7.48
C ARG A 176 -36.04 -14.88 -6.78
N LYS A 177 -36.27 -14.90 -5.47
CA LYS A 177 -37.18 -13.93 -4.81
C LYS A 177 -36.53 -12.87 -3.93
N PHE A 178 -35.27 -12.94 -3.58
CA PHE A 178 -34.61 -11.86 -2.84
C PHE A 178 -33.12 -11.79 -3.22
N ASN A 179 -32.63 -10.60 -3.61
CA ASN A 179 -31.22 -10.28 -3.90
C ASN A 179 -30.29 -10.37 -2.66
N LYS A 180 -30.47 -11.36 -1.80
CA LYS A 180 -29.59 -11.71 -0.70
C LYS A 180 -29.15 -13.15 -0.87
N VAL A 181 -27.87 -13.35 -1.16
CA VAL A 181 -27.22 -14.65 -1.01
C VAL A 181 -27.22 -14.97 0.49
N GLU A 182 -28.17 -15.77 0.95
CA GLU A 182 -28.10 -16.38 2.28
C GLU A 182 -26.98 -17.44 2.24
N LEU A 183 -25.89 -17.17 2.91
CA LEU A 183 -24.82 -18.14 3.13
C LEU A 183 -25.35 -19.25 4.05
N ARG A 184 -25.91 -20.31 3.45
CA ARG A 184 -26.32 -21.51 4.16
C ARG A 184 -25.21 -22.54 4.03
N GLY A 185 -24.55 -22.84 5.14
CA GLY A 185 -23.52 -23.87 5.17
C GLY A 185 -22.66 -23.80 6.43
N GLU A 186 -22.16 -24.97 6.83
CA GLU A 186 -21.30 -25.06 8.01
C GLU A 186 -19.87 -24.55 7.71
N LEU A 187 -19.31 -23.74 8.61
CA LEU A 187 -17.89 -23.38 8.58
C LEU A 187 -17.04 -24.64 8.85
N LYS A 188 -16.10 -24.92 7.97
CA LYS A 188 -15.23 -26.11 8.06
C LYS A 188 -13.96 -25.78 8.85
N THR A 189 -13.77 -26.45 9.98
CA THR A 189 -12.64 -26.23 10.90
C THR A 189 -11.40 -27.08 10.59
N LYS A 190 -11.53 -28.11 9.75
CA LYS A 190 -10.44 -29.03 9.42
C LYS A 190 -9.19 -28.37 8.84
N PRO A 191 -9.28 -27.40 7.88
CA PRO A 191 -8.09 -26.72 7.36
C PRO A 191 -7.27 -26.06 8.47
N THR A 192 -7.91 -25.39 9.43
CA THR A 192 -7.25 -24.79 10.59
C THR A 192 -6.54 -25.83 11.46
N GLN A 193 -7.21 -26.97 11.73
CA GLN A 193 -6.62 -28.07 12.51
C GLN A 193 -5.36 -28.65 11.82
N TYR A 194 -5.38 -28.79 10.49
CA TYR A 194 -4.21 -29.23 9.74
C TYR A 194 -3.08 -28.18 9.75
N ALA A 195 -3.40 -26.90 9.60
CA ALA A 195 -2.40 -25.84 9.68
C ALA A 195 -1.69 -25.85 11.06
N VAL A 196 -2.42 -26.03 12.16
CA VAL A 196 -1.83 -26.14 13.49
C VAL A 196 -0.95 -27.39 13.59
N ARG A 197 -1.40 -28.55 13.10
CA ARG A 197 -0.56 -29.77 13.10
C ARG A 197 0.75 -29.58 12.34
N THR A 198 0.70 -28.94 11.17
CA THR A 198 1.89 -28.66 10.37
C THR A 198 2.82 -27.69 11.11
N LEU A 199 2.27 -26.68 11.81
CA LEU A 199 3.06 -25.77 12.64
C LEU A 199 3.69 -26.51 13.81
N ASN A 200 2.98 -27.43 14.44
CA ASN A 200 3.52 -28.27 15.52
C ASN A 200 4.68 -29.15 15.02
N SER A 201 4.64 -29.66 13.79
CA SER A 201 5.75 -30.44 13.22
C SER A 201 7.01 -29.60 13.04
N ALA A 202 6.90 -28.28 12.93
CA ALA A 202 8.02 -27.34 12.97
C ALA A 202 8.44 -26.94 14.41
N GLY A 203 7.90 -27.60 15.44
CA GLY A 203 8.22 -27.31 16.84
C GLY A 203 7.58 -26.04 17.40
N LEU A 204 6.51 -25.55 16.77
CA LEU A 204 5.81 -24.33 17.15
C LEU A 204 4.34 -24.61 17.47
N GLN A 205 3.85 -24.08 18.60
CA GLN A 205 2.44 -24.12 19.00
C GLN A 205 1.89 -22.68 18.93
N PRO A 206 0.76 -22.43 18.22
CA PRO A 206 0.14 -21.12 18.26
C PRO A 206 -0.42 -20.83 19.66
N ASN A 207 -0.34 -19.59 20.09
CA ASN A 207 -0.92 -19.09 21.33
C ASN A 207 -2.32 -18.51 21.11
N VAL A 208 -2.60 -18.08 19.88
CA VAL A 208 -3.89 -17.48 19.46
C VAL A 208 -4.16 -17.89 18.01
N ILE A 209 -5.41 -18.16 17.69
CA ILE A 209 -5.87 -18.36 16.30
C ILE A 209 -6.83 -17.22 15.92
N LEU A 210 -6.50 -16.48 14.87
CA LEU A 210 -7.42 -15.59 14.19
C LEU A 210 -8.16 -16.36 13.11
N ALA A 211 -9.40 -16.72 13.38
CA ALA A 211 -10.23 -17.58 12.54
C ALA A 211 -11.00 -16.73 11.52
N ARG A 212 -10.44 -16.60 10.30
CA ARG A 212 -11.05 -15.89 9.18
C ARG A 212 -12.23 -16.66 8.61
N ALA A 213 -13.37 -16.00 8.48
CA ALA A 213 -14.58 -16.58 7.90
C ALA A 213 -15.47 -15.47 7.30
N ALA A 214 -16.47 -15.84 6.49
CA ALA A 214 -17.45 -14.87 5.97
C ALA A 214 -18.30 -14.22 7.08
N VAL A 215 -18.46 -14.92 8.22
CA VAL A 215 -19.30 -14.50 9.36
C VAL A 215 -18.57 -14.71 10.68
N PHE A 216 -19.09 -14.14 11.77
CA PHE A 216 -18.59 -14.41 13.12
C PHE A 216 -18.73 -15.90 13.48
N LEU A 217 -17.74 -16.44 14.19
CA LEU A 217 -17.79 -17.79 14.72
C LEU A 217 -18.80 -17.88 15.87
N ASP A 218 -19.59 -18.94 15.86
CA ASP A 218 -20.39 -19.33 17.01
C ASP A 218 -19.54 -20.07 18.07
N LYS A 219 -20.09 -20.21 19.26
CA LYS A 219 -19.43 -20.89 20.39
C LYS A 219 -19.00 -22.31 20.04
N LYS A 220 -19.87 -23.11 19.40
CA LYS A 220 -19.59 -24.50 19.02
C LYS A 220 -18.36 -24.62 18.10
N ARG A 221 -18.16 -23.67 17.18
CA ARG A 221 -16.99 -23.66 16.28
C ARG A 221 -15.73 -23.23 17.03
N LYS A 222 -15.83 -22.26 17.95
CA LYS A 222 -14.70 -21.88 18.82
C LYS A 222 -14.26 -23.07 19.69
N GLU A 223 -15.17 -23.74 20.38
CA GLU A 223 -14.91 -24.95 21.18
C GLU A 223 -14.22 -26.05 20.35
N LYS A 224 -14.74 -26.33 19.14
CA LYS A 224 -14.19 -27.35 18.26
C LYS A 224 -12.76 -27.04 17.78
N ILE A 225 -12.48 -25.78 17.48
CA ILE A 225 -11.11 -25.34 17.10
C ILE A 225 -10.21 -25.44 18.32
N ALA A 226 -10.62 -24.88 19.44
CA ALA A 226 -9.87 -24.84 20.68
C ALA A 226 -9.43 -26.25 21.10
N PHE A 227 -10.37 -27.19 21.22
CA PHE A 227 -10.08 -28.57 21.59
C PHE A 227 -9.08 -29.26 20.64
N ASN A 228 -9.27 -29.13 19.32
CA ASN A 228 -8.42 -29.81 18.34
C ASN A 228 -7.06 -29.14 18.10
N CYS A 229 -6.89 -27.90 18.57
CA CYS A 229 -5.67 -27.11 18.40
C CYS A 229 -4.91 -26.86 19.70
N ASN A 230 -5.31 -27.51 20.80
CA ASN A 230 -4.72 -27.37 22.13
C ASN A 230 -4.72 -25.91 22.62
N LEU A 231 -5.88 -25.27 22.54
CA LEU A 231 -6.16 -23.89 22.96
C LEU A 231 -7.40 -23.83 23.83
N SER A 232 -7.59 -22.71 24.54
CA SER A 232 -8.88 -22.36 25.15
C SER A 232 -9.81 -21.66 24.14
N GLU A 233 -11.10 -21.56 24.44
CA GLU A 233 -12.06 -20.89 23.56
C GLU A 233 -11.74 -19.39 23.38
N GLU A 234 -11.21 -18.76 24.41
CA GLU A 234 -10.80 -17.35 24.42
C GLU A 234 -9.61 -17.07 23.50
N GLU A 235 -8.80 -18.08 23.21
CA GLU A 235 -7.65 -18.00 22.30
C GLU A 235 -8.05 -18.17 20.82
N VAL A 236 -9.32 -18.42 20.55
CA VAL A 236 -9.89 -18.47 19.19
C VAL A 236 -10.69 -17.21 18.92
N ILE A 237 -10.07 -16.27 18.21
CA ILE A 237 -10.62 -14.97 17.88
C ILE A 237 -11.37 -15.03 16.55
N SER A 238 -12.59 -14.52 16.54
CA SER A 238 -13.38 -14.43 15.33
C SER A 238 -12.90 -13.27 14.44
N ALA A 239 -12.61 -13.57 13.17
CA ALA A 239 -12.15 -12.61 12.19
C ALA A 239 -13.05 -12.62 10.93
N PRO A 240 -14.28 -12.05 11.02
CA PRO A 240 -15.23 -12.05 9.91
C PRO A 240 -14.80 -11.13 8.78
N ASP A 241 -15.40 -11.33 7.59
CA ASP A 241 -15.28 -10.40 6.50
C ASP A 241 -15.90 -9.04 6.88
N VAL A 242 -15.30 -7.96 6.42
CA VAL A 242 -15.67 -6.58 6.75
C VAL A 242 -15.76 -5.72 5.49
N GLU A 243 -16.58 -4.67 5.54
CA GLU A 243 -16.65 -3.69 4.44
C GLU A 243 -15.42 -2.77 4.42
N SER A 244 -14.81 -2.53 5.58
CA SER A 244 -13.62 -1.71 5.72
C SER A 244 -12.60 -2.40 6.61
N ILE A 245 -11.35 -2.52 6.15
CA ILE A 245 -10.26 -3.12 6.92
C ILE A 245 -10.03 -2.40 8.26
N TYR A 246 -10.42 -1.12 8.36
CA TYR A 246 -10.30 -0.33 9.59
C TYR A 246 -11.25 -0.79 10.71
N GLU A 247 -12.24 -1.64 10.41
CA GLU A 247 -13.12 -2.23 11.43
C GLU A 247 -12.44 -3.33 12.24
N ILE A 248 -11.39 -3.95 11.70
CA ILE A 248 -10.78 -5.16 12.25
C ILE A 248 -10.25 -4.97 13.67
N PRO A 249 -9.53 -3.87 14.03
CA PRO A 249 -9.11 -3.65 15.42
C PRO A 249 -10.28 -3.64 16.40
N VAL A 250 -11.39 -2.98 16.04
CA VAL A 250 -12.58 -2.91 16.88
C VAL A 250 -13.31 -4.27 16.96
N ASN A 251 -13.28 -5.05 15.88
CA ASN A 251 -13.87 -6.39 15.89
C ASN A 251 -13.06 -7.36 16.76
N PHE A 252 -11.73 -7.31 16.73
CA PHE A 252 -10.87 -8.13 17.57
C PHE A 252 -11.02 -7.80 19.06
N GLU A 253 -11.28 -6.53 19.39
CA GLU A 253 -11.54 -6.12 20.78
C GLU A 253 -12.89 -6.61 21.31
N LYS A 254 -13.82 -7.08 20.48
CA LYS A 254 -15.03 -7.78 20.95
C LYS A 254 -14.72 -9.13 21.60
N ASP A 255 -13.64 -9.77 21.16
CA ASP A 255 -13.10 -11.00 21.74
C ASP A 255 -11.93 -10.71 22.71
N ASN A 256 -11.74 -9.45 23.15
CA ASN A 256 -10.72 -8.99 24.11
C ASN A 256 -9.27 -9.33 23.70
N LEU A 257 -8.95 -9.32 22.40
CA LEU A 257 -7.64 -9.76 21.89
C LEU A 257 -6.49 -8.99 22.53
N GLY A 258 -6.65 -7.68 22.77
CA GLY A 258 -5.58 -6.86 23.36
C GLY A 258 -5.22 -7.34 24.78
N ASP A 259 -6.19 -7.58 25.63
CA ASP A 259 -5.98 -8.04 27.00
C ASP A 259 -5.47 -9.48 27.04
N LEU A 260 -5.95 -10.33 26.13
CA LEU A 260 -5.45 -11.70 25.96
C LEU A 260 -3.95 -11.72 25.63
N ILE A 261 -3.51 -10.92 24.63
CA ILE A 261 -2.09 -10.82 24.25
C ILE A 261 -1.25 -10.34 25.42
N LEU A 262 -1.66 -9.26 26.10
CA LEU A 262 -0.90 -8.71 27.22
C LEU A 262 -0.81 -9.67 28.40
N SER A 263 -1.90 -10.38 28.70
CA SER A 263 -1.91 -11.42 29.76
C SER A 263 -0.91 -12.55 29.44
N LYS A 264 -0.89 -13.02 28.19
CA LYS A 264 0.06 -14.09 27.78
C LYS A 264 1.52 -13.62 27.79
N LEU A 265 1.77 -12.35 27.52
CA LEU A 265 3.11 -11.73 27.61
C LEU A 265 3.43 -11.27 29.04
N LYS A 266 2.51 -11.46 29.99
CA LYS A 266 2.67 -11.06 31.41
C LYS A 266 2.95 -9.55 31.58
N ILE A 267 2.42 -8.71 30.71
CA ILE A 267 2.55 -7.24 30.73
C ILE A 267 1.21 -6.58 31.04
N ARG A 268 1.26 -5.45 31.77
CA ARG A 268 0.05 -4.68 32.11
C ARG A 268 -0.16 -3.53 31.13
N PRO A 269 -1.40 -3.23 30.71
CA PRO A 269 -1.67 -2.08 29.87
C PRO A 269 -1.28 -0.78 30.60
N ARG A 270 -0.70 0.18 29.86
CA ARG A 270 -0.33 1.50 30.37
C ARG A 270 -1.48 2.50 30.26
N LYS A 271 -2.33 2.32 29.25
CA LYS A 271 -3.56 3.09 29.00
C LYS A 271 -4.54 2.25 28.18
N GLN A 272 -5.74 2.79 27.94
CA GLN A 272 -6.68 2.18 26.98
C GLN A 272 -7.41 3.30 26.24
N ASP A 273 -7.00 3.60 25.02
CA ASP A 273 -7.60 4.66 24.22
C ASP A 273 -7.68 4.29 22.73
N LEU A 274 -8.81 3.74 22.32
CA LEU A 274 -9.15 3.45 20.94
C LEU A 274 -10.26 4.39 20.41
N ARG A 275 -10.59 5.48 21.13
CA ARG A 275 -11.73 6.36 20.83
C ARG A 275 -11.67 7.02 19.46
N SER A 276 -10.49 7.52 19.06
CA SER A 276 -10.32 8.14 17.74
C SER A 276 -10.58 7.15 16.61
N TRP A 277 -10.11 5.91 16.77
CA TRP A 277 -10.34 4.83 15.82
C TRP A 277 -11.80 4.39 15.77
N GLN A 278 -12.44 4.24 16.94
CA GLN A 278 -13.88 3.95 17.02
C GLN A 278 -14.72 5.06 16.36
N SER A 279 -14.32 6.32 16.52
CA SER A 279 -14.98 7.46 15.87
C SER A 279 -14.84 7.42 14.35
N LEU A 280 -13.67 7.03 13.84
CA LEU A 280 -13.45 6.77 12.43
C LEU A 280 -14.44 5.70 11.91
N ILE A 281 -14.55 4.56 12.61
CA ILE A 281 -15.46 3.47 12.21
C ILE A 281 -16.93 3.92 12.23
N LYS A 282 -17.35 4.63 13.26
CA LYS A 282 -18.69 5.25 13.30
C LYS A 282 -18.91 6.17 12.10
N SER A 283 -17.89 6.96 11.75
CA SER A 283 -17.91 7.81 10.57
C SER A 283 -18.00 7.00 9.28
N ILE A 284 -17.29 5.89 9.13
CA ILE A 284 -17.33 5.02 7.94
C ILE A 284 -18.73 4.41 7.76
N LYS A 285 -19.35 3.91 8.84
CA LYS A 285 -20.66 3.23 8.81
C LYS A 285 -21.87 4.14 8.65
N LYS A 286 -21.72 5.43 8.92
CA LYS A 286 -22.82 6.38 8.78
C LYS A 286 -23.25 6.50 7.33
N ASN A 287 -24.58 6.50 7.08
CA ASN A 287 -25.13 6.70 5.74
C ASN A 287 -24.70 8.06 5.17
N LYS A 288 -24.01 8.07 4.03
CA LYS A 288 -23.35 9.27 3.49
C LYS A 288 -23.68 9.48 2.02
N LYS A 289 -23.66 10.75 1.60
CA LYS A 289 -23.72 11.09 0.18
C LYS A 289 -22.51 10.46 -0.56
N PRO A 290 -22.73 9.78 -1.67
CA PRO A 290 -21.64 9.19 -2.43
C PRO A 290 -20.73 10.26 -3.03
N ILE A 291 -19.48 9.88 -3.31
CA ILE A 291 -18.54 10.60 -4.16
C ILE A 291 -17.89 9.60 -5.11
N LYS A 292 -18.04 9.86 -6.42
CA LYS A 292 -17.65 8.92 -7.47
C LYS A 292 -16.32 9.33 -8.08
N ILE A 293 -15.27 8.52 -7.87
CA ILE A 293 -13.91 8.76 -8.34
C ILE A 293 -13.50 7.69 -9.35
N GLY A 294 -13.08 8.15 -10.55
CA GLY A 294 -12.50 7.28 -11.57
C GLY A 294 -10.99 7.21 -11.45
N ILE A 295 -10.43 5.99 -11.46
CA ILE A 295 -8.96 5.77 -11.52
C ILE A 295 -8.64 5.20 -12.89
N VAL A 296 -7.88 5.96 -13.70
CA VAL A 296 -7.52 5.59 -15.07
C VAL A 296 -6.16 4.93 -15.11
N GLY A 297 -6.13 3.61 -15.15
CA GLY A 297 -4.93 2.81 -15.08
C GLY A 297 -4.81 1.75 -16.17
N LYS A 298 -3.74 0.95 -16.08
CA LYS A 298 -3.43 -0.12 -17.05
C LYS A 298 -3.14 -1.49 -16.42
N TYR A 299 -3.09 -1.55 -15.09
CA TYR A 299 -2.77 -2.79 -14.36
C TYR A 299 -4.01 -3.48 -13.76
N PHE A 300 -5.19 -3.25 -14.33
CA PHE A 300 -6.44 -3.81 -13.79
C PHE A 300 -6.72 -5.24 -14.23
N GLY A 301 -6.05 -5.74 -15.28
CA GLY A 301 -6.31 -7.06 -15.83
C GLY A 301 -5.15 -8.01 -15.62
N ALA A 302 -5.37 -9.06 -14.82
CA ALA A 302 -4.58 -10.28 -14.84
C ALA A 302 -5.48 -11.38 -15.40
N GLY A 303 -5.55 -11.50 -16.74
CA GLY A 303 -6.52 -12.39 -17.41
C GLY A 303 -7.96 -11.91 -17.17
N GLU A 304 -8.81 -12.78 -16.63
CA GLU A 304 -10.23 -12.49 -16.34
C GLU A 304 -10.46 -11.76 -15.00
N PHE A 305 -9.40 -11.52 -14.19
CA PHE A 305 -9.51 -10.95 -12.85
C PHE A 305 -9.01 -9.50 -12.81
N ILE A 306 -9.65 -8.66 -11.97
CA ILE A 306 -9.22 -7.32 -11.66
C ILE A 306 -8.37 -7.38 -10.37
N LEU A 307 -7.07 -7.05 -10.48
CA LEU A 307 -6.20 -6.89 -9.32
C LEU A 307 -6.37 -5.48 -8.74
N SER A 308 -7.22 -5.36 -7.72
CA SER A 308 -7.44 -4.10 -6.99
C SER A 308 -6.16 -3.63 -6.27
N ASP A 309 -5.28 -4.56 -5.94
CA ASP A 309 -4.11 -4.31 -5.09
C ASP A 309 -2.97 -3.57 -5.81
N SER A 310 -3.01 -3.48 -7.16
CA SER A 310 -1.99 -2.74 -7.93
C SER A 310 -1.91 -1.24 -7.63
N TYR A 311 -2.95 -0.66 -7.03
CA TYR A 311 -3.03 0.76 -6.65
C TYR A 311 -3.67 0.94 -5.27
N ILE A 312 -3.37 0.02 -4.35
CA ILE A 312 -4.04 0.00 -3.03
C ILE A 312 -3.82 1.30 -2.24
N SER A 313 -2.63 1.91 -2.31
CA SER A 313 -2.36 3.17 -1.62
C SER A 313 -3.18 4.33 -2.18
N VAL A 314 -3.41 4.37 -3.50
CA VAL A 314 -4.30 5.39 -4.11
C VAL A 314 -5.74 5.21 -3.64
N ILE A 315 -6.22 3.96 -3.62
CA ILE A 315 -7.57 3.62 -3.13
C ILE A 315 -7.74 4.06 -1.68
N GLU A 316 -6.80 3.69 -0.82
CA GLU A 316 -6.87 4.01 0.60
C GLU A 316 -6.75 5.53 0.82
N ALA A 317 -5.90 6.25 0.08
CA ALA A 317 -5.81 7.70 0.16
C ALA A 317 -7.11 8.41 -0.24
N VAL A 318 -7.79 7.92 -1.29
CA VAL A 318 -9.14 8.40 -1.67
C VAL A 318 -10.16 8.13 -0.56
N LYS A 319 -10.17 6.91 0.00
CA LYS A 319 -11.07 6.55 1.11
C LYS A 319 -10.84 7.43 2.34
N HIS A 320 -9.58 7.63 2.74
CA HIS A 320 -9.22 8.49 3.88
C HIS A 320 -9.77 9.91 3.71
N ALA A 321 -9.52 10.51 2.55
CA ALA A 321 -9.99 11.86 2.24
C ALA A 321 -11.53 11.94 2.14
N ALA A 322 -12.19 10.92 1.55
CA ALA A 322 -13.64 10.85 1.46
C ALA A 322 -14.29 10.74 2.86
N TYR A 323 -13.76 9.89 3.72
CA TYR A 323 -14.24 9.74 5.10
C TYR A 323 -14.06 11.03 5.92
N TYR A 324 -12.93 11.73 5.73
CA TYR A 324 -12.69 13.03 6.34
C TYR A 324 -13.79 14.06 6.01
N PHE A 325 -14.28 14.06 4.77
CA PHE A 325 -15.38 14.93 4.32
C PHE A 325 -16.77 14.31 4.50
N ASN A 326 -16.91 13.23 5.25
CA ASN A 326 -18.18 12.54 5.44
C ASN A 326 -18.83 12.12 4.11
N ARG A 327 -18.06 11.55 3.19
CA ARG A 327 -18.53 10.99 1.91
C ARG A 327 -18.33 9.48 1.87
N LYS A 328 -19.21 8.78 1.12
CA LYS A 328 -19.04 7.37 0.79
C LYS A 328 -18.28 7.28 -0.54
N PRO A 329 -17.02 6.84 -0.55
CA PRO A 329 -16.29 6.72 -1.80
C PRO A 329 -16.86 5.59 -2.66
N ILE A 330 -17.10 5.89 -3.94
CA ILE A 330 -17.38 4.94 -5.01
C ILE A 330 -16.22 5.07 -5.97
N ILE A 331 -15.39 4.05 -6.04
CA ILE A 331 -14.18 4.04 -6.85
C ILE A 331 -14.41 3.11 -8.03
N GLU A 332 -14.27 3.63 -9.24
CA GLU A 332 -14.40 2.85 -10.47
C GLU A 332 -13.08 2.84 -11.24
N TRP A 333 -12.74 1.66 -11.73
CA TRP A 333 -11.59 1.40 -12.55
C TRP A 333 -11.88 1.71 -14.01
N LEU A 334 -11.04 2.53 -14.62
CA LEU A 334 -11.16 2.92 -16.01
C LEU A 334 -9.93 2.45 -16.78
N ASN A 335 -10.12 1.46 -17.67
CA ASN A 335 -9.02 0.95 -18.50
C ASN A 335 -8.60 2.01 -19.52
N ALA A 336 -7.35 2.47 -19.42
CA ALA A 336 -6.80 3.50 -20.30
C ALA A 336 -6.85 3.14 -21.79
N GLU A 337 -6.66 1.87 -22.14
CA GLU A 337 -6.65 1.40 -23.55
C GLU A 337 -7.98 1.64 -24.27
N VAL A 338 -9.09 1.63 -23.54
CA VAL A 338 -10.42 1.90 -24.12
C VAL A 338 -10.51 3.32 -24.71
N TYR A 339 -9.77 4.27 -24.14
CA TYR A 339 -9.77 5.67 -24.58
C TYR A 339 -8.81 5.96 -25.73
N GLU A 340 -7.98 5.02 -26.15
CA GLU A 340 -7.12 5.12 -27.34
C GLU A 340 -7.93 4.98 -28.63
N ILE A 341 -9.09 4.34 -28.56
CA ILE A 341 -9.93 4.04 -29.71
C ILE A 341 -10.77 5.27 -30.09
N LYS A 342 -10.44 5.91 -31.21
CA LYS A 342 -11.09 7.16 -31.65
C LYS A 342 -12.63 7.06 -31.83
N SER A 343 -13.18 5.88 -32.09
CA SER A 343 -14.63 5.66 -32.21
C SER A 343 -15.37 5.68 -30.87
N HIS A 344 -14.67 5.58 -29.73
CA HIS A 344 -15.27 5.54 -28.40
C HIS A 344 -15.56 6.91 -27.78
N LYS A 345 -16.02 7.88 -28.58
CA LYS A 345 -16.40 9.23 -28.09
C LYS A 345 -17.43 9.19 -26.94
N ARG A 346 -18.35 8.22 -26.93
CA ARG A 346 -19.31 8.04 -25.83
C ARG A 346 -18.61 7.71 -24.50
N LYS A 347 -17.54 6.92 -24.52
CA LYS A 347 -16.77 6.59 -23.31
C LYS A 347 -16.16 7.82 -22.65
N LEU A 348 -15.71 8.79 -23.43
CA LEU A 348 -15.23 10.07 -22.89
C LEU A 348 -16.35 10.88 -22.21
N GLN A 349 -17.58 10.83 -22.75
CA GLN A 349 -18.71 11.52 -22.14
C GLN A 349 -19.09 10.91 -20.78
N GLU A 350 -18.89 9.61 -20.58
CA GLU A 350 -19.12 8.93 -19.29
C GLU A 350 -18.27 9.54 -18.17
N LEU A 351 -17.09 10.12 -18.49
CA LEU A 351 -16.22 10.78 -17.51
C LEU A 351 -16.90 11.95 -16.79
N ARG A 352 -17.93 12.57 -17.39
CA ARG A 352 -18.72 13.63 -16.74
C ARG A 352 -19.51 13.12 -15.53
N GLY A 353 -19.80 11.81 -15.47
CA GLY A 353 -20.48 11.17 -14.36
C GLY A 353 -19.60 10.94 -13.13
N PHE A 354 -18.30 11.24 -13.21
CA PHE A 354 -17.39 11.19 -12.07
C PHE A 354 -17.24 12.56 -11.43
N ASP A 355 -17.10 12.60 -10.12
CA ASP A 355 -16.83 13.81 -9.37
C ASP A 355 -15.36 14.24 -9.48
N GLY A 356 -14.47 13.28 -9.70
CA GLY A 356 -13.05 13.50 -9.95
C GLY A 356 -12.39 12.31 -10.63
N ILE A 357 -11.26 12.57 -11.30
CA ILE A 357 -10.47 11.56 -12.02
C ILE A 357 -9.03 11.57 -11.49
N ILE A 358 -8.48 10.37 -11.26
CA ILE A 358 -7.07 10.16 -10.91
C ILE A 358 -6.39 9.40 -12.04
N VAL A 359 -5.21 9.87 -12.44
CA VAL A 359 -4.28 9.12 -13.29
C VAL A 359 -3.07 8.75 -12.45
N PRO A 360 -2.97 7.48 -12.01
CA PRO A 360 -1.90 7.03 -11.12
C PRO A 360 -0.57 6.82 -11.85
N GLY A 361 0.46 6.51 -11.07
CA GLY A 361 1.77 6.11 -11.53
C GLY A 361 1.76 4.89 -12.47
N GLY A 362 2.91 4.57 -13.03
CA GLY A 362 3.12 3.43 -13.92
C GLY A 362 4.34 3.63 -14.80
N PHE A 363 4.69 2.61 -15.60
CA PHE A 363 5.84 2.61 -16.51
C PHE A 363 5.45 2.10 -17.89
N GLY A 364 6.18 2.53 -18.95
CA GLY A 364 6.05 2.04 -20.32
C GLY A 364 4.83 2.53 -21.10
N GLY A 365 4.78 2.22 -22.38
CA GLY A 365 3.89 2.86 -23.37
C GLY A 365 2.44 2.39 -23.43
N ARG A 366 2.07 1.24 -22.83
CA ARG A 366 0.70 0.71 -22.90
C ARG A 366 -0.30 1.63 -22.21
N GLY A 367 -1.39 2.00 -22.86
CA GLY A 367 -2.43 2.85 -22.31
C GLY A 367 -2.05 4.34 -22.17
N THR A 368 -0.89 4.75 -22.69
CA THR A 368 -0.37 6.12 -22.56
C THR A 368 -1.24 7.13 -23.26
N GLU A 369 -1.57 6.89 -24.53
CA GLU A 369 -2.40 7.82 -25.32
C GLU A 369 -3.82 7.93 -24.76
N GLY A 370 -4.39 6.82 -24.27
CA GLY A 370 -5.68 6.84 -23.61
C GLY A 370 -5.70 7.71 -22.35
N LYS A 371 -4.66 7.63 -21.52
CA LYS A 371 -4.49 8.51 -20.36
C LYS A 371 -4.39 9.99 -20.79
N ILE A 372 -3.58 10.29 -21.81
CA ILE A 372 -3.46 11.67 -22.36
C ILE A 372 -4.80 12.20 -22.85
N VAL A 373 -5.60 11.38 -23.54
CA VAL A 373 -6.94 11.73 -24.00
C VAL A 373 -7.87 12.03 -22.82
N VAL A 374 -7.83 11.22 -21.76
CA VAL A 374 -8.61 11.46 -20.54
C VAL A 374 -8.19 12.75 -19.84
N ILE A 375 -6.89 13.01 -19.71
CA ILE A 375 -6.34 14.24 -19.11
C ILE A 375 -6.82 15.45 -19.88
N ASN A 376 -6.77 15.43 -21.24
CA ASN A 376 -7.30 16.49 -22.09
C ASN A 376 -8.80 16.72 -21.83
N TYR A 377 -9.56 15.63 -21.73
CA TYR A 377 -10.99 15.71 -21.46
C TYR A 377 -11.25 16.36 -20.09
N CYS A 378 -10.56 15.94 -19.04
CA CYS A 378 -10.69 16.51 -17.69
C CYS A 378 -10.35 18.00 -17.69
N ARG A 379 -9.22 18.39 -18.30
CA ARG A 379 -8.80 19.80 -18.39
C ARG A 379 -9.85 20.67 -19.10
N ARG A 380 -10.36 20.22 -20.24
CA ARG A 380 -11.33 21.00 -21.06
C ARG A 380 -12.72 21.08 -20.44
N HIS A 381 -13.14 20.04 -19.71
CA HIS A 381 -14.50 19.97 -19.11
C HIS A 381 -14.49 20.30 -17.61
N LYS A 382 -13.37 20.80 -17.09
CA LYS A 382 -13.23 21.22 -15.69
C LYS A 382 -13.58 20.12 -14.68
N ILE A 383 -13.27 18.86 -15.02
CA ILE A 383 -13.43 17.73 -14.10
C ILE A 383 -12.21 17.70 -13.15
N PRO A 384 -12.39 17.75 -11.83
CA PRO A 384 -11.29 17.66 -10.88
C PRO A 384 -10.33 16.51 -11.22
N PHE A 385 -9.04 16.85 -11.39
CA PHE A 385 -8.02 15.94 -11.88
C PHE A 385 -6.82 15.91 -10.92
N LEU A 386 -6.37 14.69 -10.58
CA LEU A 386 -5.14 14.44 -9.82
C LEU A 386 -4.26 13.47 -10.60
N GLY A 387 -3.07 13.92 -11.02
CA GLY A 387 -2.05 13.09 -11.65
C GLY A 387 -0.96 12.70 -10.67
N LEU A 388 -0.55 11.43 -10.63
CA LEU A 388 0.48 10.93 -9.71
C LEU A 388 1.64 10.35 -10.52
N CYS A 389 2.86 10.79 -10.27
CA CYS A 389 4.10 10.32 -10.90
C CYS A 389 3.99 10.32 -12.44
N TYR A 390 3.78 9.17 -13.06
CA TYR A 390 3.53 9.07 -14.51
C TYR A 390 2.33 9.91 -14.96
N GLY A 391 1.32 10.04 -14.11
CA GLY A 391 0.16 10.92 -14.36
C GLY A 391 0.54 12.40 -14.51
N MET A 392 1.54 12.89 -13.78
CA MET A 392 2.09 14.23 -13.96
C MET A 392 2.84 14.34 -15.29
N GLN A 393 3.67 13.36 -15.62
CA GLN A 393 4.42 13.36 -16.87
C GLN A 393 3.48 13.40 -18.09
N LEU A 394 2.39 12.63 -18.04
CA LEU A 394 1.38 12.64 -19.10
C LEU A 394 0.57 13.95 -19.14
N ALA A 395 0.36 14.62 -18.01
CA ALA A 395 -0.27 15.93 -17.98
C ALA A 395 0.62 17.01 -18.63
N VAL A 396 1.95 16.93 -18.44
CA VAL A 396 2.92 17.78 -19.17
C VAL A 396 2.84 17.53 -20.67
N ILE A 397 2.84 16.26 -21.10
CA ILE A 397 2.76 15.90 -22.52
C ILE A 397 1.43 16.38 -23.12
N GLU A 398 0.32 16.16 -22.43
CA GLU A 398 -1.01 16.65 -22.86
C GLU A 398 -1.00 18.16 -23.08
N PHE A 399 -0.52 18.90 -22.11
CA PHE A 399 -0.49 20.36 -22.17
C PHE A 399 0.46 20.88 -23.26
N ALA A 400 1.62 20.25 -23.40
CA ALA A 400 2.57 20.55 -24.46
C ALA A 400 1.96 20.37 -25.84
N ARG A 401 1.25 19.26 -26.09
CA ARG A 401 0.62 18.94 -27.37
C ARG A 401 -0.56 19.85 -27.69
N ASN A 402 -1.44 20.08 -26.73
CA ASN A 402 -2.77 20.67 -26.97
C ASN A 402 -2.88 22.15 -26.58
N VAL A 403 -1.93 22.70 -25.79
CA VAL A 403 -1.94 24.09 -25.36
C VAL A 403 -0.70 24.83 -25.83
N ALA A 404 0.49 24.22 -25.69
CA ALA A 404 1.75 24.86 -26.10
C ALA A 404 2.08 24.70 -27.60
N GLY A 405 1.30 23.89 -28.33
CA GLY A 405 1.45 23.71 -29.78
C GLY A 405 2.56 22.74 -30.21
N LEU A 406 3.19 22.03 -29.25
CA LEU A 406 4.24 21.04 -29.52
C LEU A 406 3.63 19.68 -29.87
N LYS A 407 2.96 19.58 -31.01
CA LYS A 407 2.08 18.45 -31.40
C LYS A 407 2.69 17.05 -31.28
N LYS A 408 4.02 16.91 -31.34
CA LYS A 408 4.76 15.65 -31.22
C LYS A 408 5.51 15.51 -29.88
N ALA A 409 5.17 16.34 -28.90
CA ALA A 409 5.77 16.23 -27.57
C ALA A 409 5.54 14.85 -26.94
N ASP A 410 6.56 14.29 -26.31
CA ASP A 410 6.48 12.96 -25.72
C ASP A 410 7.52 12.78 -24.61
N THR A 411 7.47 11.60 -23.96
CA THR A 411 8.54 11.11 -23.09
C THR A 411 9.53 10.25 -23.85
N THR A 412 10.82 10.39 -23.56
CA THR A 412 11.85 9.51 -24.13
C THR A 412 11.77 8.07 -23.64
N GLU A 413 10.95 7.79 -22.62
CA GLU A 413 10.63 6.41 -22.18
C GLU A 413 9.86 5.63 -23.24
N VAL A 414 8.92 6.27 -23.92
CA VAL A 414 8.03 5.64 -24.91
C VAL A 414 8.50 5.91 -26.33
N ASN A 415 9.02 7.10 -26.59
CA ASN A 415 9.45 7.54 -27.91
C ASN A 415 10.80 8.26 -27.81
N SER A 416 11.89 7.51 -27.89
CA SER A 416 13.26 8.03 -27.81
C SER A 416 13.61 9.01 -28.95
N GLY A 417 12.87 8.97 -30.07
CA GLY A 417 13.08 9.84 -31.24
C GLY A 417 12.16 11.06 -31.30
N THR A 418 11.42 11.38 -30.22
CA THR A 418 10.52 12.56 -30.23
C THR A 418 11.29 13.85 -30.47
N PRO A 419 10.78 14.75 -31.35
CA PRO A 419 11.39 16.06 -31.57
C PRO A 419 11.23 17.01 -30.38
N TYR A 420 10.28 16.73 -29.49
CA TYR A 420 10.01 17.52 -28.30
C TYR A 420 9.97 16.64 -27.05
N PRO A 421 11.14 16.22 -26.52
CA PRO A 421 11.24 15.39 -25.32
C PRO A 421 10.93 16.22 -24.06
N VAL A 422 9.64 16.51 -23.84
CA VAL A 422 9.17 17.30 -22.68
C VAL A 422 9.32 16.56 -21.36
N ILE A 423 9.41 15.23 -21.43
CA ILE A 423 9.80 14.34 -20.33
C ILE A 423 11.04 13.57 -20.79
N ASP A 424 12.11 13.63 -19.99
CA ASP A 424 13.39 12.97 -20.33
C ASP A 424 14.06 12.44 -19.06
N ILE A 425 15.03 11.58 -19.28
CA ILE A 425 15.86 11.04 -18.20
C ILE A 425 16.99 12.02 -17.89
N LEU A 426 17.31 12.20 -16.61
CA LEU A 426 18.43 13.04 -16.19
C LEU A 426 19.77 12.48 -16.68
N ALA A 427 20.71 13.38 -17.05
CA ALA A 427 22.03 12.99 -17.57
C ALA A 427 22.79 12.04 -16.62
N GLU A 428 22.68 12.28 -15.31
CA GLU A 428 23.30 11.46 -14.24
C GLU A 428 22.73 10.02 -14.22
N GLN A 429 21.45 9.86 -14.51
CA GLN A 429 20.80 8.56 -14.57
C GLN A 429 21.08 7.82 -15.87
N LYS A 430 21.32 8.54 -16.98
CA LYS A 430 21.75 7.93 -18.26
C LYS A 430 23.05 7.13 -18.11
N GLN A 431 23.99 7.64 -17.31
CA GLN A 431 25.25 6.93 -17.04
C GLN A 431 25.05 5.63 -16.23
N LYS A 432 24.14 5.60 -15.26
CA LYS A 432 23.82 4.40 -14.47
C LYS A 432 23.10 3.34 -15.32
N LEU A 433 22.17 3.77 -16.16
CA LEU A 433 21.47 2.85 -17.09
C LEU A 433 22.42 2.21 -18.11
N ALA A 434 23.42 2.96 -18.62
CA ALA A 434 24.44 2.42 -19.50
C ALA A 434 25.25 1.29 -18.85
N LYS A 435 25.37 1.28 -17.52
CA LYS A 435 26.00 0.22 -16.72
C LYS A 435 25.05 -0.93 -16.34
N LYS A 436 23.81 -0.92 -16.85
CA LYS A 436 22.73 -1.90 -16.51
C LYS A 436 22.37 -1.95 -15.02
N ASP A 437 22.64 -0.89 -14.26
CA ASP A 437 22.24 -0.75 -12.87
C ASP A 437 20.81 -0.21 -12.79
N TYR A 438 19.84 -1.08 -13.08
CA TYR A 438 18.41 -0.70 -13.10
C TYR A 438 17.87 -0.35 -11.71
N GLY A 439 18.33 -1.00 -10.65
CA GLY A 439 17.91 -0.73 -9.27
C GLY A 439 18.44 0.61 -8.74
N GLY A 440 19.65 1.04 -9.15
CA GLY A 440 20.29 2.29 -8.71
C GLY A 440 19.93 3.54 -9.51
N SER A 441 19.07 3.42 -10.54
CA SER A 441 18.80 4.51 -11.49
C SER A 441 17.52 5.31 -11.21
N MET A 442 16.72 4.92 -10.20
CA MET A 442 15.50 5.65 -9.81
C MET A 442 15.74 6.65 -8.68
N ARG A 443 14.95 7.71 -8.65
CA ARG A 443 14.73 8.46 -7.40
C ARG A 443 13.78 7.64 -6.54
N LEU A 444 14.28 7.17 -5.42
CA LEU A 444 13.57 6.30 -4.49
C LEU A 444 13.60 6.89 -3.08
N GLY A 445 12.45 6.85 -2.40
CA GLY A 445 12.31 7.35 -1.03
C GLY A 445 12.00 8.83 -0.96
N VAL A 446 12.26 9.41 0.19
CA VAL A 446 11.87 10.79 0.52
C VAL A 446 12.84 11.81 -0.08
N TYR A 447 12.25 12.82 -0.74
CA TYR A 447 12.97 14.02 -1.18
C TYR A 447 12.20 15.28 -0.79
N PRO A 448 12.93 16.36 -0.46
CA PRO A 448 12.32 17.64 -0.15
C PRO A 448 11.84 18.35 -1.41
N ALA A 449 10.72 19.10 -1.28
CA ALA A 449 10.23 19.98 -2.33
C ALA A 449 9.81 21.33 -1.74
N SER A 450 10.19 22.43 -2.42
CA SER A 450 9.78 23.79 -2.09
C SER A 450 8.49 24.15 -2.81
N LEU A 451 7.54 24.79 -2.12
CA LEU A 451 6.24 25.16 -2.66
C LEU A 451 6.15 26.66 -2.98
N LYS A 452 5.57 26.99 -4.12
CA LYS A 452 5.32 28.36 -4.56
C LYS A 452 4.15 28.96 -3.79
N LYS A 453 4.31 30.17 -3.25
CA LYS A 453 3.27 30.90 -2.52
C LYS A 453 2.04 31.18 -3.39
N GLY A 454 0.85 31.05 -2.82
CA GLY A 454 -0.43 31.36 -3.48
C GLY A 454 -0.93 30.31 -4.45
N THR A 455 -0.40 29.08 -4.39
CA THR A 455 -0.79 27.94 -5.20
C THR A 455 -1.74 27.00 -4.44
N ILE A 456 -2.45 26.13 -5.18
CA ILE A 456 -3.32 25.10 -4.58
C ILE A 456 -2.50 24.17 -3.68
N ALA A 457 -1.31 23.76 -4.16
CA ALA A 457 -0.41 22.89 -3.40
C ALA A 457 0.00 23.54 -2.07
N GLN A 458 0.48 24.79 -2.09
CA GLN A 458 0.88 25.48 -0.87
C GLN A 458 -0.29 25.70 0.11
N ALA A 459 -1.48 26.02 -0.39
CA ALA A 459 -2.67 26.17 0.43
C ALA A 459 -3.11 24.82 1.08
N ALA A 460 -2.90 23.69 0.38
CA ALA A 460 -3.21 22.36 0.87
C ALA A 460 -2.28 21.92 2.01
N TYR A 461 -0.97 22.06 1.82
CA TYR A 461 0.05 21.67 2.81
C TYR A 461 0.14 22.67 3.98
N LYS A 462 -0.09 23.96 3.70
CA LYS A 462 0.12 25.09 4.64
C LYS A 462 1.59 25.29 5.06
N GLU A 463 2.50 24.74 4.30
CA GLU A 463 3.94 24.76 4.47
C GLU A 463 4.61 25.23 3.19
N TYR A 464 5.88 25.61 3.25
CA TYR A 464 6.69 26.00 2.08
C TYR A 464 7.73 24.96 1.70
N LEU A 465 8.05 24.05 2.62
CA LEU A 465 8.96 22.94 2.40
C LEU A 465 8.24 21.65 2.83
N ILE A 466 8.15 20.72 1.91
CA ILE A 466 7.52 19.42 2.13
C ILE A 466 8.50 18.29 1.85
N SER A 467 8.15 17.08 2.22
CA SER A 467 9.01 15.91 2.05
C SER A 467 8.15 14.70 1.66
N GLU A 468 8.34 14.22 0.42
CA GLU A 468 7.47 13.21 -0.20
C GLU A 468 8.26 12.07 -0.82
N ARG A 469 7.61 10.89 -0.98
CA ARG A 469 8.24 9.67 -1.51
C ARG A 469 8.18 9.62 -3.02
N HIS A 470 9.29 9.26 -3.63
CA HIS A 470 9.48 9.14 -5.08
C HIS A 470 9.73 7.69 -5.50
N ARG A 471 9.32 7.38 -6.75
CA ARG A 471 9.62 6.13 -7.45
C ARG A 471 9.58 6.36 -8.96
N HIS A 472 10.61 6.99 -9.52
CA HIS A 472 10.64 7.29 -10.96
C HIS A 472 12.06 7.54 -11.48
N ARG A 473 12.22 7.51 -12.83
CA ARG A 473 13.46 7.79 -13.55
C ARG A 473 13.38 9.04 -14.39
N TYR A 474 12.19 9.34 -14.93
CA TYR A 474 11.95 10.40 -15.88
C TYR A 474 11.43 11.64 -15.17
N GLU A 475 11.82 12.81 -15.71
CA GLU A 475 11.55 14.12 -15.13
C GLU A 475 11.07 15.09 -16.20
N VAL A 476 10.43 16.18 -15.79
CA VAL A 476 10.13 17.31 -16.69
C VAL A 476 11.43 17.90 -17.22
N ASN A 477 11.58 17.94 -18.55
CA ASN A 477 12.78 18.47 -19.18
C ASN A 477 12.86 20.00 -19.00
N PRO A 478 13.92 20.53 -18.36
CA PRO A 478 14.04 21.96 -18.05
C PRO A 478 13.91 22.89 -19.27
N LYS A 479 14.28 22.42 -20.46
CA LYS A 479 14.19 23.20 -21.71
C LYS A 479 12.77 23.66 -22.07
N TYR A 480 11.76 22.98 -21.54
CA TYR A 480 10.36 23.26 -21.89
C TYR A 480 9.59 23.97 -20.78
N ILE A 481 10.13 24.12 -19.59
CA ILE A 481 9.46 24.72 -18.42
C ILE A 481 8.92 26.11 -18.77
N GLU A 482 9.78 26.99 -19.27
CA GLU A 482 9.39 28.37 -19.61
C GLU A 482 8.30 28.43 -20.68
N ILE A 483 8.36 27.54 -21.68
CA ILE A 483 7.35 27.45 -22.74
C ILE A 483 5.99 27.07 -22.17
N LEU A 484 5.96 26.10 -21.25
CA LEU A 484 4.74 25.62 -20.61
C LEU A 484 4.16 26.68 -19.67
N GLU A 485 5.00 27.36 -18.88
CA GLU A 485 4.57 28.43 -17.97
C GLU A 485 4.00 29.64 -18.72
N LYS A 486 4.61 30.06 -19.83
CA LYS A 486 4.08 31.13 -20.71
C LYS A 486 2.68 30.80 -21.24
N LYS A 487 2.32 29.53 -21.35
CA LYS A 487 0.98 29.06 -21.77
C LYS A 487 0.03 28.86 -20.60
N GLY A 488 0.50 29.08 -19.36
CA GLY A 488 -0.33 29.15 -18.17
C GLY A 488 -0.38 27.87 -17.33
N MET A 489 0.56 26.93 -17.53
CA MET A 489 0.87 25.91 -16.54
C MET A 489 1.62 26.57 -15.38
N VAL A 490 1.42 26.12 -14.18
CA VAL A 490 2.15 26.57 -13.00
C VAL A 490 2.89 25.38 -12.41
N PHE A 491 4.23 25.46 -12.38
CA PHE A 491 5.01 24.57 -11.53
C PHE A 491 4.99 25.12 -10.11
N SER A 492 4.21 24.48 -9.25
CA SER A 492 3.94 24.93 -7.88
C SER A 492 4.81 24.25 -6.83
N GLY A 493 5.47 23.15 -7.19
CA GLY A 493 6.47 22.47 -6.37
C GLY A 493 7.73 22.16 -7.17
N PHE A 494 8.89 22.34 -6.57
CA PHE A 494 10.20 22.11 -7.19
C PHE A 494 11.23 21.67 -6.16
N SER A 495 12.27 20.96 -6.59
CA SER A 495 13.40 20.62 -5.73
C SER A 495 14.04 21.89 -5.15
N PRO A 496 14.67 21.86 -3.97
CA PRO A 496 15.25 23.04 -3.34
C PRO A 496 16.23 23.81 -4.23
N ASP A 497 16.94 23.09 -5.11
CA ASP A 497 17.87 23.66 -6.11
C ASP A 497 17.15 24.15 -7.39
N ARG A 498 15.82 24.03 -7.46
CA ARG A 498 14.94 24.41 -8.58
C ARG A 498 15.21 23.72 -9.91
N ARG A 499 15.94 22.61 -9.92
CA ARG A 499 16.24 21.87 -11.15
C ARG A 499 15.11 20.94 -11.57
N LEU A 500 14.34 20.39 -10.61
CA LEU A 500 13.31 19.38 -10.82
C LEU A 500 11.95 19.93 -10.46
N MET A 501 10.96 19.61 -11.29
CA MET A 501 9.57 20.02 -11.07
C MET A 501 8.81 18.89 -10.37
N GLU A 502 8.32 19.19 -9.16
CA GLU A 502 7.70 18.20 -8.27
C GLU A 502 6.17 18.25 -8.29
N ILE A 503 5.60 19.42 -8.56
CA ILE A 503 4.15 19.62 -8.67
C ILE A 503 3.86 20.58 -9.81
N LEU A 504 2.86 20.25 -10.62
CA LEU A 504 2.22 21.16 -11.56
C LEU A 504 0.75 21.37 -11.21
N GLU A 505 0.22 22.55 -11.53
CA GLU A 505 -1.19 22.84 -11.39
C GLU A 505 -1.67 23.86 -12.44
N LEU A 506 -2.99 23.95 -12.63
CA LEU A 506 -3.62 25.08 -13.29
C LEU A 506 -4.25 25.99 -12.24
N PRO A 507 -4.16 27.32 -12.43
CA PRO A 507 -4.77 28.27 -11.51
C PRO A 507 -6.28 28.05 -11.34
N PRO A 508 -6.85 28.28 -10.13
CA PRO A 508 -8.25 28.01 -9.82
C PRO A 508 -9.25 28.72 -10.75
N GLU A 509 -8.93 29.88 -11.28
CA GLU A 509 -9.73 30.64 -12.25
C GLU A 509 -9.81 29.94 -13.62
N LYS A 510 -8.83 29.09 -13.96
CA LYS A 510 -8.82 28.30 -15.20
C LYS A 510 -9.46 26.94 -15.00
N HIS A 511 -9.17 26.29 -13.86
CA HIS A 511 -9.68 24.95 -13.55
C HIS A 511 -9.90 24.76 -12.05
N PRO A 512 -11.05 24.22 -11.59
CA PRO A 512 -11.37 24.11 -10.16
C PRO A 512 -10.37 23.28 -9.35
N PHE A 513 -9.78 22.25 -9.95
CA PHE A 513 -8.67 21.48 -9.42
C PHE A 513 -8.01 20.66 -10.53
N PHE A 514 -6.88 21.11 -11.02
CA PHE A 514 -6.03 20.35 -11.92
C PHE A 514 -4.63 20.40 -11.35
N LEU A 515 -4.22 19.31 -10.71
CA LEU A 515 -2.95 19.21 -10.01
C LEU A 515 -2.31 17.86 -10.29
N ALA A 516 -1.00 17.85 -10.45
CA ALA A 516 -0.26 16.59 -10.55
C ALA A 516 1.10 16.67 -9.85
N THR A 517 1.56 15.53 -9.33
CA THR A 517 2.80 15.39 -8.55
C THR A 517 3.74 14.38 -9.18
N GLN A 518 5.04 14.64 -9.15
CA GLN A 518 6.06 13.68 -9.55
C GLN A 518 6.28 12.60 -8.49
N PHE A 519 6.06 12.95 -7.23
CA PHE A 519 6.10 12.04 -6.09
C PHE A 519 4.75 11.30 -5.90
N HIS A 520 4.73 10.38 -4.92
CA HIS A 520 3.62 9.52 -4.57
C HIS A 520 2.98 9.91 -3.22
N PRO A 521 2.08 10.91 -3.17
CA PRO A 521 1.45 11.37 -1.93
C PRO A 521 0.56 10.30 -1.28
N GLU A 522 0.12 9.31 -2.06
CA GLU A 522 -0.69 8.18 -1.57
C GLU A 522 0.03 7.36 -0.50
N PHE A 523 1.35 7.25 -0.56
CA PHE A 523 2.13 6.47 0.41
C PHE A 523 2.12 7.09 1.82
N LYS A 524 1.94 8.40 1.92
CA LYS A 524 1.91 9.12 3.20
C LYS A 524 0.50 9.41 3.73
N SER A 525 -0.55 8.92 3.07
CA SER A 525 -1.92 9.08 3.55
C SER A 525 -2.24 8.13 4.71
N ARG A 526 -2.87 8.65 5.76
CA ARG A 526 -3.27 7.89 6.95
C ARG A 526 -4.79 8.03 7.19
N PRO A 527 -5.49 7.04 7.78
CA PRO A 527 -6.94 7.09 7.95
C PRO A 527 -7.41 8.23 8.86
N LEU A 528 -6.62 8.57 9.88
CA LEU A 528 -6.92 9.69 10.79
C LEU A 528 -6.28 11.01 10.34
N LYS A 529 -5.30 10.95 9.42
CA LYS A 529 -4.56 12.10 8.87
C LYS A 529 -4.45 11.97 7.35
N PRO A 530 -5.55 12.14 6.60
CA PRO A 530 -5.51 12.03 5.15
C PRO A 530 -4.56 13.03 4.52
N HIS A 531 -3.85 12.60 3.48
CA HIS A 531 -2.86 13.43 2.79
C HIS A 531 -3.47 14.74 2.27
N PRO A 532 -2.79 15.90 2.42
CA PRO A 532 -3.31 17.21 2.06
C PRO A 532 -3.84 17.31 0.63
N LEU A 533 -3.11 16.80 -0.36
CA LEU A 533 -3.52 16.88 -1.77
C LEU A 533 -4.75 16.02 -2.07
N PHE A 534 -4.89 14.84 -1.46
CA PHE A 534 -6.10 14.04 -1.58
C PHE A 534 -7.30 14.71 -0.91
N ARG A 535 -7.10 15.42 0.21
CA ARG A 535 -8.17 16.23 0.82
C ARG A 535 -8.65 17.33 -0.12
N GLU A 536 -7.72 18.09 -0.72
CA GLU A 536 -8.07 19.16 -1.65
C GLU A 536 -8.76 18.63 -2.91
N PHE A 537 -8.28 17.52 -3.47
CA PHE A 537 -8.93 16.84 -4.59
C PHE A 537 -10.38 16.44 -4.25
N ILE A 538 -10.60 15.75 -3.12
CA ILE A 538 -11.95 15.35 -2.68
C ILE A 538 -12.80 16.56 -2.32
N ARG A 539 -12.24 17.64 -1.77
CA ARG A 539 -12.96 18.90 -1.53
C ARG A 539 -13.49 19.50 -2.83
N SER A 540 -12.64 19.57 -3.84
CA SER A 540 -13.05 20.08 -5.16
C SER A 540 -14.06 19.16 -5.83
N ALA A 541 -13.83 17.84 -5.81
CA ALA A 541 -14.75 16.85 -6.36
C ALA A 541 -16.15 16.92 -5.71
N LYS A 542 -16.22 17.09 -4.39
CA LYS A 542 -17.49 17.26 -3.66
C LYS A 542 -18.29 18.47 -4.12
N ASN A 543 -17.61 19.52 -4.56
CA ASN A 543 -18.23 20.80 -4.94
C ASN A 543 -18.53 20.91 -6.44
N LYS A 544 -18.22 19.89 -7.25
CA LYS A 544 -18.45 19.90 -8.71
C LYS A 544 -19.91 20.15 -9.11
N HIS A 545 -20.86 19.75 -8.27
CA HIS A 545 -22.30 19.86 -8.55
C HIS A 545 -22.98 20.99 -7.75
N LEU A 546 -22.19 21.85 -7.08
CA LEU A 546 -22.66 23.10 -6.45
C LEU A 546 -22.42 24.28 -7.38
#